data_1a9404ad6bbc8284bdeaba179c4203f1
#
_entry.id   1a9404ad6bbc8284bdeaba179c4203f1
#
_cell.length_a   1.000
_cell.length_b   1.000
_cell.length_c   1.000
_cell.angle_alpha   90.00
_cell.angle_beta   90.00
_cell.angle_gamma   90.00
#
_symmetry.space_group_name_H-M   'P 1'
#
loop_
_entity.id
_entity.type
_entity.pdbx_description
1 polymer ?
#
loop_
_entity_poly.entity_id
_entity_poly.type
_entity_poly.pdbx_seq_one_letter_code
_entity_poly.pdbx_strand_id
1 'polypeptide(L)'
;MAAVNFVIIGYGGMGSYHEKNLMSSEKEKINLVGVYDILEERQEVARAKGLSTYESFEEVLADERIEAVLIAVPNDLHKSMSIAALKAGKHVVCEKPATLNTEEFDEILAVAADTGNRFIVHQNRRWDPDFLIVRDLYQNQPIGSVFQIESRVNGANGIPGDWRHLKKHGGGMLLDWGIHLLDQMLWLVDSPIKDVQVDFSYVLGDEVDDGFISFITFENGIKAIVEVGTTNYVKLPRWYVKATEGTARIDDWDLSGEMVRAIQTSNETMPQPIQAGVGLTKTMAPPSEDATETLSLPKASAEYDSFYSNVYHVIRDDVTPIVKNTEVRNVLQLIEQMFEQAG
;
A
#
# COMPACT_ATOMS: atom_id res chain seq x y z
N MET A 1 -16.20 16.39 -19.73
CA MET A 1 -14.88 17.01 -20.05
C MET A 1 -14.06 16.03 -20.87
N ALA A 2 -13.02 16.48 -21.58
CA ALA A 2 -12.17 15.57 -22.36
C ALA A 2 -11.32 14.68 -21.43
N ALA A 3 -10.98 13.49 -21.89
CA ALA A 3 -10.04 12.60 -21.20
C ALA A 3 -8.70 13.31 -20.99
N VAL A 4 -7.95 12.92 -19.95
CA VAL A 4 -6.59 13.44 -19.69
C VAL A 4 -5.58 12.64 -20.50
N ASN A 5 -4.73 13.32 -21.25
CA ASN A 5 -3.71 12.70 -22.08
C ASN A 5 -2.48 12.30 -21.22
N PHE A 6 -2.22 11.00 -21.14
CA PHE A 6 -1.16 10.39 -20.34
C PHE A 6 -0.06 9.77 -21.19
N VAL A 7 1.16 9.79 -20.67
CA VAL A 7 2.28 8.95 -21.13
C VAL A 7 2.82 8.18 -19.92
N ILE A 8 3.14 6.90 -20.12
CA ILE A 8 3.81 6.07 -19.12
C ILE A 8 5.32 6.17 -19.33
N ILE A 9 6.05 6.51 -18.27
CA ILE A 9 7.51 6.57 -18.20
C ILE A 9 8.00 5.35 -17.43
N GLY A 10 8.71 4.46 -18.12
CA GLY A 10 9.06 3.13 -17.61
C GLY A 10 8.02 2.07 -17.99
N TYR A 11 8.35 1.24 -18.98
CA TYR A 11 7.43 0.20 -19.48
C TYR A 11 7.88 -1.20 -19.07
N GLY A 12 8.25 -1.34 -17.78
CA GLY A 12 8.52 -2.62 -17.12
C GLY A 12 7.23 -3.31 -16.66
N GLY A 13 7.34 -4.13 -15.61
CA GLY A 13 6.19 -4.83 -15.03
C GLY A 13 5.07 -3.89 -14.60
N MET A 14 5.40 -2.82 -13.84
CA MET A 14 4.39 -1.85 -13.39
C MET A 14 3.84 -1.00 -14.54
N GLY A 15 4.68 -0.52 -15.46
CA GLY A 15 4.20 0.22 -16.62
C GLY A 15 3.22 -0.57 -17.47
N SER A 16 3.48 -1.87 -17.71
CA SER A 16 2.56 -2.76 -18.42
C SER A 16 1.27 -3.05 -17.62
N TYR A 17 1.34 -3.09 -16.30
CA TYR A 17 0.15 -3.21 -15.45
C TYR A 17 -0.74 -1.97 -15.55
N HIS A 18 -0.14 -0.78 -15.50
CA HIS A 18 -0.86 0.49 -15.67
C HIS A 18 -1.49 0.59 -17.06
N GLU A 19 -0.74 0.25 -18.12
CA GLU A 19 -1.27 0.22 -19.49
C GLU A 19 -2.55 -0.60 -19.57
N LYS A 20 -2.52 -1.83 -19.03
CA LYS A 20 -3.67 -2.72 -19.04
C LYS A 20 -4.88 -2.09 -18.34
N ASN A 21 -4.69 -1.43 -17.21
CA ASN A 21 -5.77 -0.78 -16.46
C ASN A 21 -6.33 0.43 -17.22
N LEU A 22 -5.46 1.30 -17.75
CA LEU A 22 -5.85 2.48 -18.50
C LEU A 22 -6.59 2.14 -19.80
N MET A 23 -6.13 1.11 -20.50
CA MET A 23 -6.75 0.66 -21.76
C MET A 23 -8.06 -0.12 -21.57
N SER A 24 -8.37 -0.57 -20.34
CA SER A 24 -9.60 -1.34 -20.06
C SER A 24 -10.66 -0.52 -19.34
N SER A 25 -10.48 -0.24 -18.07
CA SER A 25 -11.53 0.33 -17.20
C SER A 25 -11.57 1.85 -17.21
N GLU A 26 -10.47 2.53 -17.53
CA GLU A 26 -10.35 3.98 -17.37
C GLU A 26 -10.24 4.78 -18.69
N LYS A 27 -10.38 4.12 -19.83
CA LYS A 27 -10.20 4.72 -21.18
C LYS A 27 -11.09 5.92 -21.49
N GLU A 28 -12.21 6.07 -20.79
CA GLU A 28 -13.10 7.22 -20.98
C GLU A 28 -12.60 8.48 -20.26
N LYS A 29 -11.78 8.29 -19.22
CA LYS A 29 -11.23 9.36 -18.39
C LYS A 29 -9.76 9.65 -18.71
N ILE A 30 -8.99 8.61 -19.01
CA ILE A 30 -7.55 8.70 -19.27
C ILE A 30 -7.29 8.19 -20.70
N ASN A 31 -6.67 9.04 -21.52
CA ASN A 31 -6.20 8.70 -22.85
C ASN A 31 -4.70 8.41 -22.81
N LEU A 32 -4.32 7.13 -22.92
CA LEU A 32 -2.92 6.72 -23.03
C LEU A 32 -2.40 7.06 -24.43
N VAL A 33 -1.61 8.11 -24.53
CA VAL A 33 -1.03 8.61 -25.80
C VAL A 33 0.16 7.75 -26.23
N GLY A 34 0.96 7.28 -25.28
CA GLY A 34 2.14 6.47 -25.58
C GLY A 34 2.92 6.10 -24.32
N VAL A 35 4.09 5.51 -24.55
CA VAL A 35 5.01 5.10 -23.48
C VAL A 35 6.43 5.51 -23.83
N TYR A 36 7.27 5.64 -22.80
CA TYR A 36 8.71 5.78 -22.91
C TYR A 36 9.41 4.78 -22.00
N ASP A 37 10.44 4.12 -22.49
CA ASP A 37 11.38 3.33 -21.69
C ASP A 37 12.78 3.52 -22.25
N ILE A 38 13.81 3.50 -21.41
CA ILE A 38 15.21 3.61 -21.84
C ILE A 38 15.67 2.37 -22.62
N LEU A 39 15.02 1.22 -22.40
CA LEU A 39 15.33 -0.04 -23.05
C LEU A 39 14.49 -0.20 -24.33
N GLU A 40 15.16 -0.21 -25.47
CA GLU A 40 14.51 -0.37 -26.78
C GLU A 40 13.65 -1.63 -26.88
N GLU A 41 14.08 -2.74 -26.27
CA GLU A 41 13.31 -4.00 -26.23
C GLU A 41 11.93 -3.83 -25.59
N ARG A 42 11.78 -2.94 -24.58
CA ARG A 42 10.51 -2.63 -23.94
C ARG A 42 9.63 -1.73 -24.80
N GLN A 43 10.25 -0.80 -25.53
CA GLN A 43 9.54 0.01 -26.51
C GLN A 43 9.03 -0.86 -27.68
N GLU A 44 9.80 -1.85 -28.14
CA GLU A 44 9.34 -2.82 -29.14
C GLU A 44 8.12 -3.61 -28.67
N VAL A 45 8.10 -4.06 -27.41
CA VAL A 45 6.93 -4.72 -26.81
C VAL A 45 5.71 -3.80 -26.83
N ALA A 46 5.88 -2.51 -26.53
CA ALA A 46 4.80 -1.52 -26.56
C ALA A 46 4.27 -1.31 -27.99
N ARG A 47 5.19 -1.14 -28.97
CA ARG A 47 4.84 -1.01 -30.40
C ARG A 47 4.10 -2.22 -30.95
N ALA A 48 4.50 -3.43 -30.52
CA ALA A 48 3.81 -4.67 -30.92
C ALA A 48 2.36 -4.75 -30.41
N LYS A 49 2.04 -4.03 -29.33
CA LYS A 49 0.66 -3.86 -28.84
C LYS A 49 -0.09 -2.69 -29.48
N GLY A 50 0.53 -1.96 -30.40
CA GLY A 50 -0.06 -0.81 -31.08
C GLY A 50 0.04 0.51 -30.31
N LEU A 51 0.89 0.58 -29.28
CA LEU A 51 1.14 1.82 -28.54
C LEU A 51 2.20 2.67 -29.27
N SER A 52 2.04 3.99 -29.21
CA SER A 52 3.08 4.93 -29.61
C SER A 52 4.22 4.93 -28.58
N THR A 53 5.44 5.13 -29.07
CA THR A 53 6.64 5.24 -28.21
C THR A 53 7.35 6.55 -28.48
N TYR A 54 8.03 7.07 -27.44
CA TYR A 54 8.87 8.25 -27.50
C TYR A 54 10.34 7.84 -27.48
N GLU A 55 11.20 8.55 -28.20
CA GLU A 55 12.63 8.24 -28.28
C GLU A 55 13.40 8.70 -27.02
N SER A 56 12.89 9.74 -26.34
CA SER A 56 13.50 10.27 -25.12
C SER A 56 12.44 10.81 -24.14
N PHE A 57 12.86 10.97 -22.88
CA PHE A 57 12.04 11.63 -21.87
C PHE A 57 11.81 13.12 -22.20
N GLU A 58 12.83 13.78 -22.76
CA GLU A 58 12.76 15.16 -23.21
C GLU A 58 11.69 15.35 -24.30
N GLU A 59 11.55 14.39 -25.20
CA GLU A 59 10.48 14.40 -26.21
C GLU A 59 9.09 14.33 -25.58
N VAL A 60 8.91 13.48 -24.56
CA VAL A 60 7.64 13.46 -23.80
C VAL A 60 7.37 14.79 -23.14
N LEU A 61 8.38 15.42 -22.52
CA LEU A 61 8.24 16.70 -21.85
C LEU A 61 7.90 17.85 -22.83
N ALA A 62 8.42 17.79 -24.05
CA ALA A 62 8.19 18.78 -25.09
C ALA A 62 6.85 18.65 -25.82
N ASP A 63 6.18 17.49 -25.73
CA ASP A 63 4.91 17.25 -26.40
C ASP A 63 3.76 17.99 -25.68
N GLU A 64 3.27 19.07 -26.27
CA GLU A 64 2.19 19.89 -25.70
C GLU A 64 0.84 19.15 -25.59
N ARG A 65 0.66 18.03 -26.30
CA ARG A 65 -0.57 17.23 -26.19
C ARG A 65 -0.65 16.49 -24.88
N ILE A 66 0.50 16.24 -24.21
CA ILE A 66 0.57 15.48 -22.96
C ILE A 66 0.25 16.40 -21.80
N GLU A 67 -0.70 15.99 -20.97
CA GLU A 67 -1.13 16.72 -19.78
C GLU A 67 -0.55 16.11 -18.51
N ALA A 68 -0.35 14.80 -18.47
CA ALA A 68 0.17 14.10 -17.31
C ALA A 68 1.12 12.96 -17.70
N VAL A 69 2.05 12.65 -16.83
CA VAL A 69 2.93 11.49 -16.94
C VAL A 69 2.71 10.56 -15.75
N LEU A 70 2.81 9.26 -16.01
CA LEU A 70 2.92 8.24 -14.98
C LEU A 70 4.38 7.77 -14.90
N ILE A 71 5.02 7.93 -13.76
CA ILE A 71 6.42 7.56 -13.53
C ILE A 71 6.45 6.18 -12.84
N ALA A 72 6.98 5.17 -13.56
CA ALA A 72 7.08 3.78 -13.13
C ALA A 72 8.48 3.19 -13.40
N VAL A 73 9.49 3.94 -13.01
CA VAL A 73 10.92 3.64 -13.12
C VAL A 73 11.48 3.16 -11.76
N PRO A 74 12.78 2.80 -11.63
CA PRO A 74 13.38 2.55 -10.31
C PRO A 74 13.26 3.75 -9.36
N ASN A 75 13.12 3.47 -8.06
CA ASN A 75 12.73 4.46 -7.04
C ASN A 75 13.64 5.69 -6.98
N ASP A 76 14.94 5.52 -7.15
CA ASP A 76 15.96 6.59 -7.13
C ASP A 76 15.79 7.64 -8.25
N LEU A 77 15.04 7.32 -9.30
CA LEU A 77 14.76 8.22 -10.41
C LEU A 77 13.44 9.00 -10.24
N HIS A 78 12.58 8.61 -9.29
CA HIS A 78 11.27 9.21 -9.12
C HIS A 78 11.34 10.71 -8.87
N LYS A 79 12.24 11.18 -7.98
CA LYS A 79 12.42 12.60 -7.66
C LYS A 79 12.79 13.41 -8.91
N SER A 80 13.88 13.04 -9.58
CA SER A 80 14.42 13.84 -10.69
C SER A 80 13.43 13.92 -11.85
N MET A 81 12.79 12.81 -12.22
CA MET A 81 11.83 12.76 -13.31
C MET A 81 10.52 13.48 -12.96
N SER A 82 10.03 13.37 -11.71
CA SER A 82 8.86 14.11 -11.25
C SER A 82 9.09 15.62 -11.32
N ILE A 83 10.21 16.10 -10.81
CA ILE A 83 10.56 17.53 -10.85
C ILE A 83 10.67 18.03 -12.29
N ALA A 84 11.30 17.28 -13.20
CA ALA A 84 11.42 17.65 -14.60
C ALA A 84 10.04 17.74 -15.28
N ALA A 85 9.16 16.77 -15.04
CA ALA A 85 7.81 16.74 -15.60
C ALA A 85 6.95 17.90 -15.08
N LEU A 86 6.96 18.17 -13.77
CA LEU A 86 6.24 19.30 -13.17
C LEU A 86 6.71 20.64 -13.75
N LYS A 87 8.03 20.85 -13.90
CA LYS A 87 8.60 22.05 -14.52
C LYS A 87 8.25 22.20 -16.00
N ALA A 88 8.03 21.09 -16.71
CA ALA A 88 7.55 21.09 -18.09
C ALA A 88 6.03 21.28 -18.21
N GLY A 89 5.33 21.59 -17.12
CA GLY A 89 3.88 21.85 -17.12
C GLY A 89 3.04 20.57 -17.13
N LYS A 90 3.61 19.39 -16.78
CA LYS A 90 2.88 18.13 -16.74
C LYS A 90 2.45 17.83 -15.30
N HIS A 91 1.22 17.32 -15.12
CA HIS A 91 0.82 16.65 -13.90
C HIS A 91 1.58 15.32 -13.77
N VAL A 92 1.82 14.87 -12.55
CA VAL A 92 2.59 13.66 -12.29
C VAL A 92 1.79 12.69 -11.44
N VAL A 93 1.68 11.45 -11.91
CA VAL A 93 1.36 10.28 -11.10
C VAL A 93 2.66 9.50 -10.92
N CYS A 94 3.04 9.23 -9.67
CA CYS A 94 4.30 8.56 -9.36
C CYS A 94 4.04 7.22 -8.66
N GLU A 95 4.77 6.19 -9.06
CA GLU A 95 4.78 4.92 -8.33
C GLU A 95 5.36 5.08 -6.93
N LYS A 96 5.00 4.14 -6.08
CA LYS A 96 5.51 4.05 -4.72
C LYS A 96 6.85 3.27 -4.68
N PRO A 97 7.73 3.55 -3.71
CA PRO A 97 7.77 4.75 -2.88
C PRO A 97 8.00 6.00 -3.74
N ALA A 98 7.31 7.08 -3.42
CA ALA A 98 7.42 8.30 -4.23
C ALA A 98 8.84 8.87 -4.24
N THR A 99 9.55 8.70 -3.13
CA THR A 99 10.95 9.09 -2.91
C THR A 99 11.59 8.16 -1.88
N LEU A 100 12.90 8.27 -1.69
CA LEU A 100 13.64 7.49 -0.69
C LEU A 100 13.61 8.10 0.71
N ASN A 101 13.24 9.39 0.81
CA ASN A 101 13.16 10.13 2.08
C ASN A 101 12.18 11.31 1.97
N THR A 102 11.89 11.93 3.11
CA THR A 102 10.95 13.06 3.21
C THR A 102 11.51 14.34 2.59
N GLU A 103 12.83 14.58 2.63
CA GLU A 103 13.46 15.77 2.03
C GLU A 103 13.24 15.80 0.52
N GLU A 104 13.49 14.68 -0.15
CA GLU A 104 13.23 14.53 -1.59
C GLU A 104 11.75 14.72 -1.94
N PHE A 105 10.85 14.23 -1.07
CA PHE A 105 9.42 14.38 -1.25
C PHE A 105 9.00 15.86 -1.13
N ASP A 106 9.51 16.55 -0.12
CA ASP A 106 9.24 17.97 0.10
C ASP A 106 9.74 18.85 -1.06
N GLU A 107 10.89 18.49 -1.68
CA GLU A 107 11.37 19.17 -2.90
C GLU A 107 10.40 19.00 -4.09
N ILE A 108 9.83 17.82 -4.29
CA ILE A 108 8.82 17.59 -5.34
C ILE A 108 7.59 18.45 -5.06
N LEU A 109 7.11 18.46 -3.82
CA LEU A 109 5.91 19.21 -3.43
C LEU A 109 6.10 20.72 -3.60
N ALA A 110 7.30 21.25 -3.31
CA ALA A 110 7.63 22.64 -3.55
C ALA A 110 7.51 22.98 -5.05
N VAL A 111 8.07 22.15 -5.93
CA VAL A 111 7.96 22.36 -7.39
C VAL A 111 6.52 22.20 -7.87
N ALA A 112 5.75 21.24 -7.34
CA ALA A 112 4.34 21.09 -7.68
C ALA A 112 3.53 22.36 -7.31
N ALA A 113 3.81 22.94 -6.14
CA ALA A 113 3.18 24.19 -5.70
C ALA A 113 3.58 25.39 -6.59
N ASP A 114 4.85 25.52 -6.93
CA ASP A 114 5.38 26.60 -7.76
C ASP A 114 4.82 26.58 -9.20
N THR A 115 4.63 25.37 -9.74
CA THR A 115 4.13 25.18 -11.12
C THR A 115 2.61 25.12 -11.20
N GLY A 116 1.91 24.91 -10.08
CA GLY A 116 0.47 24.66 -10.04
C GLY A 116 0.05 23.29 -10.59
N ASN A 117 1.01 22.42 -10.91
CA ASN A 117 0.74 21.07 -11.39
C ASN A 117 0.49 20.10 -10.23
N ARG A 118 -0.27 19.05 -10.49
CA ARG A 118 -0.61 18.03 -9.48
C ARG A 118 0.48 16.96 -9.42
N PHE A 119 0.85 16.59 -8.20
CA PHE A 119 1.68 15.43 -7.90
C PHE A 119 0.85 14.44 -7.06
N ILE A 120 0.66 13.21 -7.57
CA ILE A 120 -0.20 12.19 -6.98
C ILE A 120 0.60 10.89 -6.89
N VAL A 121 0.60 10.25 -5.73
CA VAL A 121 1.31 8.99 -5.50
C VAL A 121 0.38 7.79 -5.64
N HIS A 122 0.84 6.73 -6.32
CA HIS A 122 0.05 5.53 -6.56
C HIS A 122 0.03 4.60 -5.33
N GLN A 123 -0.64 5.02 -4.24
CA GLN A 123 -0.92 4.15 -3.08
C GLN A 123 -2.17 3.30 -3.35
N ASN A 124 -2.06 2.43 -4.35
CA ASN A 124 -3.17 1.66 -4.90
C ASN A 124 -3.77 0.62 -3.94
N ARG A 125 -3.02 0.19 -2.92
CA ARG A 125 -3.49 -0.85 -2.01
C ARG A 125 -4.52 -0.35 -0.98
N ARG A 126 -4.87 0.94 -1.01
CA ARG A 126 -6.07 1.46 -0.35
C ARG A 126 -7.36 0.91 -0.97
N TRP A 127 -7.29 0.35 -2.18
CA TRP A 127 -8.39 -0.30 -2.90
C TRP A 127 -8.35 -1.83 -2.84
N ASP A 128 -7.39 -2.42 -2.13
CA ASP A 128 -7.32 -3.87 -1.97
C ASP A 128 -8.56 -4.40 -1.23
N PRO A 129 -9.23 -5.43 -1.75
CA PRO A 129 -10.48 -5.93 -1.17
C PRO A 129 -10.35 -6.37 0.30
N ASP A 130 -9.23 -7.00 0.68
CA ASP A 130 -8.93 -7.42 2.04
C ASP A 130 -8.81 -6.21 2.99
N PHE A 131 -8.17 -5.15 2.56
CA PHE A 131 -8.07 -3.90 3.32
C PHE A 131 -9.44 -3.21 3.47
N LEU A 132 -10.28 -3.22 2.44
CA LEU A 132 -11.62 -2.65 2.50
C LEU A 132 -12.51 -3.40 3.52
N ILE A 133 -12.34 -4.72 3.64
CA ILE A 133 -13.00 -5.50 4.71
C ILE A 133 -12.52 -5.05 6.08
N VAL A 134 -11.19 -4.91 6.29
CA VAL A 134 -10.65 -4.47 7.58
C VAL A 134 -11.11 -3.05 7.93
N ARG A 135 -11.19 -2.17 6.91
CA ARG A 135 -11.72 -0.81 7.09
C ARG A 135 -13.17 -0.82 7.52
N ASP A 136 -14.01 -1.68 6.94
CA ASP A 136 -15.41 -1.86 7.37
C ASP A 136 -15.50 -2.37 8.81
N LEU A 137 -14.68 -3.37 9.18
CA LEU A 137 -14.60 -3.88 10.57
C LEU A 137 -14.23 -2.78 11.56
N TYR A 138 -13.28 -1.91 11.19
CA TYR A 138 -12.83 -0.81 12.03
C TYR A 138 -13.90 0.28 12.18
N GLN A 139 -14.57 0.66 11.09
CA GLN A 139 -15.54 1.75 11.08
C GLN A 139 -16.89 1.35 11.64
N ASN A 140 -17.41 0.18 11.27
CA ASN A 140 -18.75 -0.28 11.64
C ASN A 140 -18.80 -1.13 12.91
N GLN A 141 -17.64 -1.58 13.41
CA GLN A 141 -17.46 -2.27 14.68
C GLN A 141 -18.42 -3.46 14.93
N PRO A 142 -18.63 -4.37 13.98
CA PRO A 142 -19.57 -5.49 14.11
C PRO A 142 -19.19 -6.50 15.21
N ILE A 143 -17.93 -6.45 15.67
CA ILE A 143 -17.36 -7.27 16.74
C ILE A 143 -16.85 -6.42 17.92
N GLY A 144 -17.42 -5.22 18.08
CA GLY A 144 -17.01 -4.25 19.10
C GLY A 144 -15.81 -3.38 18.68
N SER A 145 -15.29 -2.60 19.62
CA SER A 145 -14.22 -1.64 19.36
C SER A 145 -12.89 -2.34 19.11
N VAL A 146 -12.28 -2.06 17.96
CA VAL A 146 -10.96 -2.62 17.57
C VAL A 146 -9.87 -2.03 18.47
N PHE A 147 -9.00 -2.90 19.01
CA PHE A 147 -7.86 -2.50 19.84
C PHE A 147 -6.51 -3.03 19.35
N GLN A 148 -6.50 -4.03 18.44
CA GLN A 148 -5.28 -4.54 17.80
C GLN A 148 -5.56 -4.96 16.37
N ILE A 149 -4.65 -4.58 15.46
CA ILE A 149 -4.69 -4.93 14.04
C ILE A 149 -3.33 -5.50 13.65
N GLU A 150 -3.34 -6.65 12.98
CA GLU A 150 -2.13 -7.28 12.46
C GLU A 150 -2.24 -7.40 10.94
N SER A 151 -1.23 -6.94 10.23
CA SER A 151 -1.15 -6.98 8.76
C SER A 151 0.14 -7.66 8.33
N ARG A 152 0.06 -8.69 7.49
CA ARG A 152 1.21 -9.47 7.05
C ARG A 152 1.23 -9.71 5.55
N VAL A 153 2.42 -9.67 4.96
CA VAL A 153 2.69 -10.19 3.63
C VAL A 153 3.87 -11.14 3.72
N ASN A 154 3.57 -12.41 3.55
CA ASN A 154 4.55 -13.48 3.66
C ASN A 154 4.75 -14.19 2.31
N GLY A 155 6.01 -14.39 1.93
CA GLY A 155 6.44 -15.17 0.78
C GLY A 155 7.64 -16.04 1.11
N ALA A 156 8.04 -16.92 0.18
CA ALA A 156 9.14 -17.88 0.39
C ALA A 156 10.19 -17.85 -0.74
N ASN A 157 10.14 -16.87 -1.65
CA ASN A 157 11.00 -16.83 -2.84
C ASN A 157 12.15 -15.82 -2.73
N GLY A 158 12.35 -15.24 -1.57
CA GLY A 158 13.35 -14.17 -1.39
C GLY A 158 12.99 -12.86 -2.11
N ILE A 159 13.98 -11.98 -2.25
CA ILE A 159 13.85 -10.75 -3.02
C ILE A 159 14.01 -11.07 -4.52
N PRO A 160 13.19 -10.51 -5.43
CA PRO A 160 13.39 -10.67 -6.87
C PRO A 160 14.80 -10.27 -7.31
N GLY A 161 15.36 -10.97 -8.29
CA GLY A 161 16.72 -10.75 -8.82
C GLY A 161 16.86 -9.50 -9.70
N ASP A 162 16.31 -8.38 -9.28
CA ASP A 162 16.34 -7.09 -9.98
C ASP A 162 16.92 -5.98 -9.07
N TRP A 163 16.66 -4.71 -9.36
CA TRP A 163 17.13 -3.56 -8.60
C TRP A 163 16.71 -3.56 -7.11
N ARG A 164 15.72 -4.37 -6.72
CA ARG A 164 15.24 -4.50 -5.33
C ARG A 164 16.26 -5.06 -4.34
N HIS A 165 17.36 -5.68 -4.83
CA HIS A 165 18.53 -6.04 -4.01
C HIS A 165 19.45 -4.88 -3.70
N LEU A 166 19.30 -3.73 -4.39
CA LEU A 166 20.29 -2.68 -4.39
C LEU A 166 19.84 -1.50 -3.54
N LYS A 167 20.56 -1.25 -2.46
CA LYS A 167 20.29 -0.13 -1.54
C LYS A 167 20.25 1.22 -2.27
N LYS A 168 21.15 1.42 -3.25
CA LYS A 168 21.22 2.67 -4.05
C LYS A 168 19.94 2.98 -4.83
N HIS A 169 19.12 1.97 -5.14
CA HIS A 169 17.86 2.11 -5.85
C HIS A 169 16.65 2.08 -4.91
N GLY A 170 16.86 2.13 -3.59
CA GLY A 170 15.78 2.02 -2.61
C GLY A 170 15.19 0.62 -2.57
N GLY A 171 16.05 -0.42 -2.61
CA GLY A 171 15.63 -1.81 -2.44
C GLY A 171 15.27 -2.12 -0.99
N GLY A 172 14.86 -3.36 -0.77
CA GLY A 172 14.41 -3.87 0.54
C GLY A 172 12.90 -3.93 0.69
N MET A 173 12.48 -4.78 1.61
CA MET A 173 11.05 -5.09 1.77
C MET A 173 10.28 -4.02 2.52
N LEU A 174 10.95 -3.20 3.35
CA LEU A 174 10.30 -2.07 3.98
C LEU A 174 9.84 -1.04 2.93
N LEU A 175 10.66 -0.74 1.92
CA LEU A 175 10.31 0.18 0.83
C LEU A 175 9.44 -0.47 -0.25
N ASP A 176 9.54 -1.78 -0.47
CA ASP A 176 8.71 -2.44 -1.50
C ASP A 176 7.31 -2.78 -1.00
N TRP A 177 7.19 -3.54 0.10
CA TRP A 177 5.90 -3.95 0.66
C TRP A 177 5.49 -3.17 1.90
N GLY A 178 6.46 -2.84 2.76
CA GLY A 178 6.18 -2.14 4.02
C GLY A 178 5.47 -0.83 3.81
N ILE A 179 5.86 -0.07 2.80
CA ILE A 179 5.22 1.22 2.47
C ILE A 179 3.71 1.10 2.23
N HIS A 180 3.25 -0.01 1.63
CA HIS A 180 1.82 -0.25 1.44
C HIS A 180 1.10 -0.57 2.75
N LEU A 181 1.69 -1.45 3.58
CA LEU A 181 1.06 -1.88 4.81
C LEU A 181 1.03 -0.75 5.84
N LEU A 182 2.09 0.06 5.88
CA LEU A 182 2.15 1.25 6.74
C LEU A 182 1.18 2.33 6.26
N ASP A 183 1.06 2.55 4.94
CA ASP A 183 0.06 3.47 4.38
C ASP A 183 -1.37 3.05 4.74
N GLN A 184 -1.69 1.77 4.57
CA GLN A 184 -2.99 1.23 4.96
C GLN A 184 -3.25 1.42 6.45
N MET A 185 -2.24 1.16 7.31
CA MET A 185 -2.38 1.26 8.76
C MET A 185 -2.57 2.70 9.22
N LEU A 186 -1.76 3.65 8.72
CA LEU A 186 -1.88 5.07 9.08
C LEU A 186 -3.16 5.70 8.54
N TRP A 187 -3.63 5.25 7.37
CA TRP A 187 -4.89 5.73 6.80
C TRP A 187 -6.12 5.16 7.52
N LEU A 188 -6.01 3.95 8.06
CA LEU A 188 -7.08 3.28 8.82
C LEU A 188 -7.25 3.88 10.21
N VAL A 189 -6.13 4.05 10.94
CA VAL A 189 -6.12 4.51 12.33
C VAL A 189 -5.86 6.01 12.37
N ASP A 190 -6.94 6.78 12.48
CA ASP A 190 -6.87 8.25 12.57
C ASP A 190 -6.42 8.69 13.98
N SER A 191 -5.15 8.46 14.28
CA SER A 191 -4.52 8.82 15.55
C SER A 191 -3.01 8.94 15.37
N PRO A 192 -2.34 9.88 16.06
CA PRO A 192 -0.89 9.97 16.05
C PRO A 192 -0.23 8.69 16.57
N ILE A 193 0.97 8.39 16.05
CA ILE A 193 1.83 7.32 16.58
C ILE A 193 2.40 7.79 17.91
N LYS A 194 2.23 6.97 18.95
CA LYS A 194 2.83 7.16 20.26
C LYS A 194 4.21 6.52 20.35
N ASP A 195 4.36 5.33 19.78
CA ASP A 195 5.60 4.54 19.83
C ASP A 195 5.66 3.60 18.63
N VAL A 196 6.86 3.37 18.10
CA VAL A 196 7.15 2.37 17.07
C VAL A 196 8.42 1.64 17.42
N GLN A 197 8.41 0.32 17.24
CA GLN A 197 9.57 -0.56 17.34
C GLN A 197 9.64 -1.40 16.09
N VAL A 198 10.83 -1.63 15.56
CA VAL A 198 11.05 -2.41 14.34
C VAL A 198 12.25 -3.34 14.51
N ASP A 199 12.14 -4.53 13.93
CA ASP A 199 13.24 -5.48 13.77
C ASP A 199 13.31 -5.91 12.31
N PHE A 200 14.50 -5.79 11.71
CA PHE A 200 14.75 -6.12 10.31
C PHE A 200 15.38 -7.49 10.16
N SER A 201 15.03 -8.18 9.09
CA SER A 201 15.62 -9.44 8.69
C SER A 201 16.60 -9.24 7.54
N TYR A 202 17.75 -9.94 7.63
CA TYR A 202 18.82 -9.96 6.62
C TYR A 202 19.30 -11.40 6.39
N VAL A 203 18.41 -12.38 6.47
CA VAL A 203 18.79 -13.81 6.40
C VAL A 203 19.24 -14.24 5.01
N LEU A 204 18.90 -13.49 3.96
CA LEU A 204 19.38 -13.73 2.60
C LEU A 204 20.80 -13.18 2.36
N GLY A 205 21.30 -12.30 3.25
CA GLY A 205 22.65 -11.77 3.18
C GLY A 205 22.85 -10.61 2.19
N ASP A 206 21.76 -10.00 1.71
CA ASP A 206 21.81 -8.81 0.87
C ASP A 206 22.11 -7.53 1.68
N GLU A 207 22.42 -6.44 1.00
CA GLU A 207 22.66 -5.12 1.62
C GLU A 207 21.36 -4.41 2.08
N VAL A 208 20.21 -4.99 1.73
CA VAL A 208 18.87 -4.50 2.06
C VAL A 208 18.11 -5.53 2.88
N ASP A 209 17.09 -5.08 3.60
CA ASP A 209 16.23 -5.95 4.38
C ASP A 209 15.43 -6.93 3.49
N ASP A 210 15.41 -8.20 3.87
CA ASP A 210 14.59 -9.23 3.24
C ASP A 210 13.23 -9.43 3.93
N GLY A 211 12.96 -8.65 4.96
CA GLY A 211 11.74 -8.60 5.73
C GLY A 211 11.89 -7.76 6.98
N PHE A 212 10.77 -7.50 7.65
CA PHE A 212 10.74 -6.80 8.92
C PHE A 212 9.48 -7.15 9.71
N ILE A 213 9.54 -6.92 11.01
CA ILE A 213 8.37 -6.87 11.89
C ILE A 213 8.38 -5.55 12.65
N SER A 214 7.23 -4.87 12.74
CA SER A 214 7.07 -3.66 13.52
C SER A 214 5.88 -3.72 14.46
N PHE A 215 6.05 -3.08 15.62
CA PHE A 215 5.01 -2.89 16.64
C PHE A 215 4.75 -1.40 16.76
N ILE A 216 3.53 -0.98 16.42
CA ILE A 216 3.11 0.42 16.45
C ILE A 216 2.04 0.58 17.52
N THR A 217 2.21 1.57 18.39
CA THR A 217 1.20 1.98 19.37
C THR A 217 0.73 3.38 19.02
N PHE A 218 -0.57 3.54 18.84
CA PHE A 218 -1.21 4.83 18.60
C PHE A 218 -1.62 5.51 19.91
N GLU A 219 -1.77 6.83 19.89
CA GLU A 219 -2.16 7.60 21.09
C GLU A 219 -3.56 7.22 21.59
N ASN A 220 -4.48 6.82 20.71
CA ASN A 220 -5.80 6.30 21.07
C ASN A 220 -5.79 4.89 21.68
N GLY A 221 -4.60 4.29 21.86
CA GLY A 221 -4.40 2.98 22.50
C GLY A 221 -4.46 1.79 21.54
N ILE A 222 -4.79 1.98 20.28
CA ILE A 222 -4.77 0.90 19.27
C ILE A 222 -3.32 0.46 19.04
N LYS A 223 -3.14 -0.85 18.88
CA LYS A 223 -1.85 -1.46 18.55
C LYS A 223 -1.90 -2.06 17.16
N ALA A 224 -0.82 -1.87 16.39
CA ALA A 224 -0.65 -2.52 15.11
C ALA A 224 0.62 -3.37 15.09
N ILE A 225 0.54 -4.52 14.42
CA ILE A 225 1.69 -5.34 14.05
C ILE A 225 1.73 -5.38 12.53
N VAL A 226 2.84 -4.96 11.95
CA VAL A 226 3.07 -4.99 10.51
C VAL A 226 4.30 -5.85 10.24
N GLU A 227 4.12 -6.88 9.40
CA GLU A 227 5.17 -7.85 9.11
C GLU A 227 5.24 -8.11 7.60
N VAL A 228 6.46 -8.09 7.08
CA VAL A 228 6.78 -8.55 5.73
C VAL A 228 7.90 -9.56 5.84
N GLY A 229 7.76 -10.71 5.18
CA GLY A 229 8.80 -11.73 5.17
C GLY A 229 8.88 -12.46 3.85
N THR A 230 10.10 -12.68 3.35
CA THR A 230 10.36 -13.35 2.06
C THR A 230 10.88 -14.78 2.21
N THR A 231 10.98 -15.27 3.46
CA THR A 231 11.47 -16.62 3.81
C THR A 231 10.46 -17.44 4.61
N ASN A 232 9.18 -17.14 4.49
CA ASN A 232 8.09 -17.76 5.22
C ASN A 232 7.49 -18.94 4.42
N TYR A 233 7.84 -20.17 4.78
CA TYR A 233 7.35 -21.39 4.12
C TYR A 233 5.95 -21.82 4.58
N VAL A 234 5.48 -21.29 5.72
CA VAL A 234 4.12 -21.44 6.22
C VAL A 234 3.58 -20.02 6.50
N LYS A 235 2.50 -19.66 5.84
CA LYS A 235 1.90 -18.33 5.98
C LYS A 235 1.13 -18.20 7.29
N LEU A 236 1.24 -17.03 7.91
CA LEU A 236 0.30 -16.53 8.91
C LEU A 236 -0.87 -15.82 8.19
N PRO A 237 -2.01 -15.58 8.89
CA PRO A 237 -3.09 -14.81 8.31
C PRO A 237 -2.62 -13.45 7.77
N ARG A 238 -3.15 -13.05 6.62
CA ARG A 238 -2.91 -11.75 5.99
C ARG A 238 -3.34 -10.60 6.90
N TRP A 239 -4.51 -10.76 7.54
CA TRP A 239 -5.04 -9.85 8.54
C TRP A 239 -5.56 -10.60 9.76
N TYR A 240 -5.29 -10.03 10.95
CA TYR A 240 -5.85 -10.49 12.21
C TYR A 240 -6.29 -9.27 13.04
N VAL A 241 -7.60 -9.18 13.31
CA VAL A 241 -8.21 -8.01 13.95
C VAL A 241 -8.83 -8.44 15.26
N LYS A 242 -8.40 -7.84 16.37
CA LYS A 242 -8.99 -8.06 17.71
C LYS A 242 -9.83 -6.88 18.09
N ALA A 243 -11.04 -7.15 18.57
CA ALA A 243 -11.96 -6.17 19.09
C ALA A 243 -12.55 -6.64 20.43
N THR A 244 -13.28 -5.75 21.09
CA THR A 244 -13.78 -5.99 22.46
C THR A 244 -14.79 -7.11 22.57
N GLU A 245 -15.49 -7.45 21.48
CA GLU A 245 -16.56 -8.44 21.45
C GLU A 245 -16.26 -9.59 20.48
N GLY A 246 -15.11 -9.60 19.82
CA GLY A 246 -14.79 -10.65 18.86
C GLY A 246 -13.45 -10.49 18.18
N THR A 247 -13.23 -11.38 17.21
CA THR A 247 -11.99 -11.45 16.42
C THR A 247 -12.33 -11.76 14.99
N ALA A 248 -11.64 -11.13 14.05
CA ALA A 248 -11.71 -11.43 12.63
C ALA A 248 -10.32 -11.78 12.08
N ARG A 249 -10.27 -12.68 11.10
CA ARG A 249 -9.06 -12.94 10.33
C ARG A 249 -9.40 -13.07 8.85
N ILE A 250 -8.46 -12.66 8.01
CA ILE A 250 -8.45 -12.91 6.58
C ILE A 250 -7.16 -13.69 6.30
N ASP A 251 -7.28 -14.88 5.73
CA ASP A 251 -6.17 -15.80 5.63
C ASP A 251 -5.22 -15.45 4.46
N ASP A 252 -5.77 -15.13 3.28
CA ASP A 252 -4.96 -14.79 2.09
C ASP A 252 -5.74 -13.84 1.15
N TRP A 253 -5.19 -13.58 -0.01
CA TRP A 253 -5.73 -12.72 -1.07
C TRP A 253 -7.05 -13.20 -1.68
N ASP A 254 -7.43 -14.45 -1.48
CA ASP A 254 -8.72 -15.02 -1.88
C ASP A 254 -9.87 -14.61 -0.96
N LEU A 255 -9.57 -13.81 0.08
CA LEU A 255 -10.50 -13.32 1.10
C LEU A 255 -11.09 -14.44 1.98
N SER A 256 -10.50 -15.63 1.97
CA SER A 256 -10.84 -16.66 2.94
C SER A 256 -10.58 -16.18 4.36
N GLY A 257 -11.40 -16.60 5.30
CA GLY A 257 -11.29 -16.17 6.68
C GLY A 257 -12.59 -16.28 7.44
N GLU A 258 -12.60 -15.77 8.65
CA GLU A 258 -13.77 -15.83 9.53
C GLU A 258 -13.82 -14.62 10.46
N MET A 259 -15.03 -14.34 10.95
CA MET A 259 -15.30 -13.38 12.03
C MET A 259 -16.09 -14.09 13.09
N VAL A 260 -15.60 -14.08 14.34
CA VAL A 260 -16.25 -14.69 15.49
C VAL A 260 -16.57 -13.62 16.51
N ARG A 261 -17.83 -13.61 16.96
CA ARG A 261 -18.32 -12.67 17.95
C ARG A 261 -18.82 -13.38 19.20
N ALA A 262 -18.58 -12.81 20.37
CA ALA A 262 -19.16 -13.28 21.62
C ALA A 262 -20.67 -13.03 21.65
N ILE A 263 -21.43 -14.02 22.07
CA ILE A 263 -22.85 -13.89 22.36
C ILE A 263 -22.98 -13.58 23.86
N GLN A 264 -23.67 -12.48 24.18
CA GLN A 264 -24.02 -12.20 25.58
C GLN A 264 -25.03 -13.24 26.04
N THR A 265 -24.56 -14.26 26.72
CA THR A 265 -25.43 -15.23 27.41
C THR A 265 -25.69 -14.71 28.81
N SER A 266 -26.97 -14.76 29.27
CA SER A 266 -27.38 -14.35 30.58
C SER A 266 -26.82 -15.21 31.74
N ASN A 267 -26.10 -16.26 31.42
CA ASN A 267 -25.45 -17.16 32.35
C ASN A 267 -23.92 -17.01 32.23
N GLU A 268 -23.31 -16.36 33.21
CA GLU A 268 -21.84 -16.43 33.43
C GLU A 268 -21.47 -17.87 33.81
N THR A 269 -21.38 -18.77 32.86
CA THR A 269 -20.83 -20.09 33.08
C THR A 269 -19.32 -19.94 33.31
N MET A 270 -18.89 -20.20 34.53
CA MET A 270 -17.47 -20.25 34.89
C MET A 270 -16.75 -21.24 33.95
N PRO A 271 -15.67 -20.82 33.28
CA PRO A 271 -14.91 -21.72 32.39
C PRO A 271 -14.50 -23.00 33.13
N GLN A 272 -14.74 -24.14 32.54
CA GLN A 272 -14.28 -25.41 33.09
C GLN A 272 -12.76 -25.57 32.80
N PRO A 273 -12.00 -26.14 33.75
CA PRO A 273 -10.59 -26.41 33.49
C PRO A 273 -10.40 -27.36 32.32
N ILE A 274 -9.48 -27.02 31.43
CA ILE A 274 -9.08 -27.90 30.32
C ILE A 274 -7.63 -28.35 30.49
N GLN A 275 -7.29 -29.50 29.89
CA GLN A 275 -5.91 -29.97 29.77
C GLN A 275 -5.14 -29.00 28.85
N ALA A 276 -4.02 -28.44 29.33
CA ALA A 276 -3.11 -27.61 28.55
C ALA A 276 -1.67 -28.12 28.77
N GLY A 277 -1.12 -28.82 27.80
CA GLY A 277 0.16 -29.54 27.95
C GLY A 277 0.08 -30.59 29.06
N VAL A 278 0.97 -30.52 30.03
CA VAL A 278 1.00 -31.44 31.22
C VAL A 278 0.18 -30.92 32.40
N GLY A 279 -0.49 -29.77 32.28
CA GLY A 279 -1.25 -29.12 33.34
C GLY A 279 -2.70 -28.78 32.96
N LEU A 280 -3.38 -28.10 33.89
CA LEU A 280 -4.74 -27.62 33.70
C LEU A 280 -4.75 -26.09 33.65
N THR A 281 -5.65 -25.54 32.84
CA THR A 281 -5.94 -24.11 32.81
C THR A 281 -7.43 -23.83 32.78
N LYS A 282 -7.86 -22.74 33.42
CA LYS A 282 -9.21 -22.17 33.25
C LYS A 282 -9.19 -20.92 32.38
N THR A 283 -8.14 -20.10 32.55
CA THR A 283 -8.00 -18.79 31.89
C THR A 283 -7.84 -18.89 30.37
N MET A 284 -7.27 -20.00 29.88
CA MET A 284 -7.04 -20.27 28.46
C MET A 284 -8.01 -21.30 27.89
N ALA A 285 -9.09 -21.62 28.60
CA ALA A 285 -10.15 -22.44 28.06
C ALA A 285 -10.86 -21.69 26.90
N PRO A 286 -11.15 -22.37 25.76
CA PRO A 286 -11.95 -21.76 24.72
C PRO A 286 -13.34 -21.43 25.25
N PRO A 287 -14.04 -20.45 24.63
CA PRO A 287 -15.44 -20.22 24.95
C PRO A 287 -16.26 -21.49 24.65
N SER A 288 -17.40 -21.66 25.34
CA SER A 288 -18.34 -22.72 24.99
C SER A 288 -18.94 -22.49 23.59
N GLU A 289 -19.39 -23.54 22.92
CA GLU A 289 -19.94 -23.44 21.54
C GLU A 289 -21.16 -22.51 21.47
N ASP A 290 -21.90 -22.38 22.55
CA ASP A 290 -23.07 -21.50 22.70
C ASP A 290 -22.71 -20.06 23.12
N ALA A 291 -21.45 -19.78 23.41
CA ALA A 291 -20.97 -18.46 23.83
C ALA A 291 -20.46 -17.59 22.67
N THR A 292 -20.37 -18.15 21.49
CA THR A 292 -19.88 -17.43 20.29
C THR A 292 -20.71 -17.76 19.06
N GLU A 293 -20.71 -16.83 18.13
CA GLU A 293 -21.26 -17.06 16.78
C GLU A 293 -20.23 -16.71 15.72
N THR A 294 -20.24 -17.50 14.65
CA THR A 294 -19.41 -17.23 13.46
C THR A 294 -20.23 -16.42 12.48
N LEU A 295 -19.67 -15.28 12.07
CA LEU A 295 -20.26 -14.35 11.12
C LEU A 295 -19.46 -14.34 9.81
N SER A 296 -20.12 -14.04 8.72
CA SER A 296 -19.43 -13.77 7.46
C SER A 296 -18.63 -12.48 7.55
N LEU A 297 -17.46 -12.46 6.93
CA LEU A 297 -16.70 -11.21 6.75
C LEU A 297 -17.56 -10.18 5.99
N PRO A 298 -17.39 -8.88 6.25
CA PRO A 298 -18.01 -7.82 5.45
C PRO A 298 -17.66 -7.94 3.97
N LYS A 299 -18.51 -7.36 3.12
CA LYS A 299 -18.19 -7.27 1.69
C LYS A 299 -17.16 -6.17 1.48
N ALA A 300 -16.14 -6.46 0.68
CA ALA A 300 -15.21 -5.44 0.22
C ALA A 300 -15.95 -4.40 -0.62
N SER A 301 -15.99 -3.16 -0.16
CA SER A 301 -16.62 -2.04 -0.88
C SER A 301 -15.84 -0.77 -0.65
N ALA A 302 -15.39 -0.12 -1.73
CA ALA A 302 -14.87 1.23 -1.66
C ALA A 302 -16.03 2.22 -1.83
N GLU A 303 -16.15 3.14 -0.88
CA GLU A 303 -17.14 4.24 -0.93
C GLU A 303 -16.58 5.47 -1.67
N TYR A 304 -15.52 5.28 -2.45
CA TYR A 304 -14.79 6.31 -3.17
C TYR A 304 -14.39 5.81 -4.57
N ASP A 305 -14.08 6.76 -5.43
CA ASP A 305 -13.71 6.50 -6.83
C ASP A 305 -12.49 5.59 -6.96
N SER A 306 -12.38 4.87 -8.08
CA SER A 306 -11.14 4.18 -8.45
C SER A 306 -9.97 5.18 -8.49
N PHE A 307 -8.74 4.68 -8.34
CA PHE A 307 -7.55 5.53 -8.31
C PHE A 307 -7.49 6.48 -9.52
N TYR A 308 -7.61 5.97 -10.74
CA TYR A 308 -7.51 6.80 -11.94
C TYR A 308 -8.74 7.67 -12.18
N SER A 309 -9.93 7.24 -11.75
CA SER A 309 -11.11 8.10 -11.71
C SER A 309 -10.86 9.32 -10.80
N ASN A 310 -10.28 9.10 -9.63
CA ASN A 310 -9.90 10.18 -8.73
C ASN A 310 -8.82 11.09 -9.34
N VAL A 311 -7.76 10.52 -9.97
CA VAL A 311 -6.75 11.31 -10.69
C VAL A 311 -7.39 12.22 -11.75
N TYR A 312 -8.33 11.70 -12.53
CA TYR A 312 -9.06 12.49 -13.50
C TYR A 312 -9.78 13.68 -12.84
N HIS A 313 -10.54 13.44 -11.78
CA HIS A 313 -11.26 14.49 -11.07
C HIS A 313 -10.36 15.50 -10.37
N VAL A 314 -9.20 15.06 -9.86
CA VAL A 314 -8.16 15.97 -9.31
C VAL A 314 -7.63 16.92 -10.38
N ILE A 315 -7.41 16.43 -11.60
CA ILE A 315 -6.87 17.23 -12.71
C ILE A 315 -7.95 18.13 -13.36
N ARG A 316 -9.17 17.62 -13.52
CA ARG A 316 -10.24 18.33 -14.24
C ARG A 316 -11.13 19.21 -13.37
N ASP A 317 -11.43 18.74 -12.16
CA ASP A 317 -12.45 19.32 -11.28
C ASP A 317 -11.85 19.94 -10.02
N ASP A 318 -10.53 19.90 -9.88
CA ASP A 318 -9.79 20.42 -8.72
C ASP A 318 -10.22 19.83 -7.38
N VAL A 319 -10.67 18.56 -7.39
CA VAL A 319 -11.04 17.88 -6.15
C VAL A 319 -9.80 17.48 -5.34
N THR A 320 -9.96 17.33 -4.04
CA THR A 320 -8.89 16.82 -3.18
C THR A 320 -8.59 15.35 -3.52
N PRO A 321 -7.32 14.96 -3.72
CA PRO A 321 -6.97 13.57 -3.99
C PRO A 321 -7.29 12.69 -2.79
N ILE A 322 -7.75 11.45 -3.05
CA ILE A 322 -7.97 10.43 -2.02
C ILE A 322 -6.64 10.08 -1.34
N VAL A 323 -5.56 9.97 -2.12
CA VAL A 323 -4.20 9.83 -1.59
C VAL A 323 -3.61 11.22 -1.40
N LYS A 324 -3.65 11.74 -0.18
CA LYS A 324 -3.12 13.07 0.13
C LYS A 324 -1.60 13.02 0.31
N ASN A 325 -0.89 14.01 -0.22
CA ASN A 325 0.55 14.10 -0.09
C ASN A 325 1.02 14.18 1.38
N THR A 326 0.23 14.79 2.26
CA THR A 326 0.51 14.80 3.70
C THR A 326 0.51 13.40 4.33
N GLU A 327 -0.39 12.53 3.89
CA GLU A 327 -0.46 11.14 4.35
C GLU A 327 0.74 10.34 3.83
N VAL A 328 1.09 10.49 2.56
CA VAL A 328 2.30 9.86 1.97
C VAL A 328 3.56 10.29 2.69
N ARG A 329 3.68 11.59 2.98
CA ARG A 329 4.81 12.15 3.73
C ARG A 329 4.94 11.54 5.13
N ASN A 330 3.80 11.35 5.82
CA ASN A 330 3.79 10.73 7.15
C ASN A 330 4.28 9.27 7.10
N VAL A 331 3.92 8.52 6.05
CA VAL A 331 4.42 7.15 5.84
C VAL A 331 5.92 7.15 5.60
N LEU A 332 6.45 8.04 4.75
CA LEU A 332 7.88 8.18 4.52
C LEU A 332 8.63 8.54 5.81
N GLN A 333 8.10 9.46 6.60
CA GLN A 333 8.69 9.85 7.89
C GLN A 333 8.72 8.66 8.88
N LEU A 334 7.69 7.84 8.91
CA LEU A 334 7.68 6.63 9.73
C LEU A 334 8.75 5.64 9.25
N ILE A 335 8.91 5.46 7.95
CA ILE A 335 9.94 4.59 7.36
C ILE A 335 11.35 5.09 7.71
N GLU A 336 11.62 6.40 7.62
CA GLU A 336 12.89 6.99 8.05
C GLU A 336 13.16 6.72 9.52
N GLN A 337 12.17 6.93 10.39
CA GLN A 337 12.29 6.64 11.83
C GLN A 337 12.58 5.15 12.08
N MET A 338 11.98 4.22 11.32
CA MET A 338 12.26 2.80 11.43
C MET A 338 13.71 2.47 11.02
N PHE A 339 14.20 3.04 9.93
CA PHE A 339 15.60 2.86 9.53
C PHE A 339 16.59 3.44 10.55
N GLU A 340 16.30 4.59 11.14
CA GLU A 340 17.14 5.19 12.19
C GLU A 340 17.23 4.33 13.45
N GLN A 341 16.17 3.60 13.81
CA GLN A 341 16.18 2.68 14.95
C GLN A 341 17.05 1.44 14.74
N ALA A 342 17.21 1.03 13.49
CA ALA A 342 17.99 -0.17 13.17
C ALA A 342 19.51 0.09 13.08
N GLY A 343 19.97 1.35 13.10
CA GLY A 343 21.37 1.77 13.13
C GLY A 343 21.93 2.01 11.76
#